data_fd54b0a6b8094a20833c8ad5583d1711
#
_entry.id   fd54b0a6b8094a20833c8ad5583d1711
#
_cell.length_a   1.000
_cell.length_b   1.000
_cell.length_c   1.000
_cell.angle_alpha   90.00
_cell.angle_beta   90.00
_cell.angle_gamma   90.00
#
_symmetry.space_group_name_H-M   'P 1'
#
loop_
_entity.id
_entity.type
_entity.pdbx_description
1 polymer ?
#
loop_
_entity_poly.entity_id
_entity_poly.type
_entity_poly.pdbx_seq_one_letter_code
_entity_poly.pdbx_strand_id
1 'polypeptide(L)'
;MLLLKCQLASDMGCIRTNNEDMILFNGGLYRDETYEQKFELIPQARFTAFVADGMGGHEGGEFASELATQAFDRFITDLPCGLSHEVLSGEIKNWVNETHALITNKGVELPQYEGMGTTFVGMFSYEESIYMVNIGDSRLYRYRGGILKRLSSDHSMRELTGDMTTPSNVIYNSLGAGTSAFADFTELTGQLLDEDLFLICSDGLSDMLTDDQIEEVLQREPTAVSYTHLRAHETEA
;
A
#
# COMPACT_ATOMS: atom_id res chain seq x y z
N MET A 1 18.54 -12.34 12.23
CA MET A 1 18.15 -11.04 12.80
C MET A 1 18.24 -10.06 11.66
N LEU A 2 17.15 -9.47 11.25
CA LEU A 2 17.07 -8.54 10.10
C LEU A 2 16.93 -7.13 10.65
N LEU A 3 17.87 -6.24 10.31
CA LEU A 3 17.77 -4.82 10.64
C LEU A 3 17.04 -4.10 9.51
N LEU A 4 15.93 -3.47 9.83
CA LEU A 4 15.16 -2.67 8.89
C LEU A 4 15.32 -1.17 9.19
N LYS A 5 15.50 -0.39 8.14
CA LYS A 5 15.38 1.07 8.17
C LYS A 5 14.14 1.43 7.35
N CYS A 6 13.22 2.15 7.96
CA CYS A 6 12.00 2.60 7.31
C CYS A 6 11.90 4.11 7.37
N GLN A 7 11.41 4.70 6.28
CA GLN A 7 10.97 6.08 6.22
C GLN A 7 9.58 6.14 5.61
N LEU A 8 8.73 6.96 6.20
CA LEU A 8 7.38 7.23 5.74
C LEU A 8 7.27 8.71 5.42
N ALA A 9 6.50 9.03 4.39
CA ALA A 9 6.09 10.39 4.12
C ALA A 9 4.69 10.35 3.52
N SER A 10 3.79 11.13 4.08
CA SER A 10 2.45 11.35 3.58
C SER A 10 2.18 12.85 3.56
N ASP A 11 1.59 13.34 2.48
CA ASP A 11 1.37 14.77 2.25
C ASP A 11 0.28 14.93 1.19
N MET A 12 -0.54 15.91 1.36
CA MET A 12 -1.66 16.25 0.49
C MET A 12 -1.24 16.64 -0.95
N GLY A 13 0.02 17.01 -1.16
CA GLY A 13 0.49 17.58 -2.44
C GLY A 13 0.03 19.02 -2.63
N CYS A 14 0.19 19.53 -3.87
CA CYS A 14 -0.06 20.94 -4.20
C CYS A 14 -1.43 21.21 -4.80
N ILE A 15 -2.18 20.19 -5.21
CA ILE A 15 -3.43 20.32 -6.00
C ILE A 15 -4.66 19.96 -5.16
N ARG A 16 -4.56 18.96 -4.32
CA ARG A 16 -5.66 18.46 -3.49
C ARG A 16 -5.95 19.40 -2.31
N THR A 17 -7.14 19.32 -1.75
CA THR A 17 -7.55 20.06 -0.54
C THR A 17 -7.54 19.22 0.71
N ASN A 18 -7.44 17.90 0.57
CA ASN A 18 -7.33 16.92 1.64
C ASN A 18 -6.46 15.74 1.16
N ASN A 19 -5.89 15.02 2.11
CA ASN A 19 -5.10 13.82 1.86
C ASN A 19 -5.96 12.60 2.15
N GLU A 20 -6.25 11.81 1.12
CA GLU A 20 -7.06 10.60 1.22
C GLU A 20 -6.21 9.35 1.46
N ASP A 21 -4.86 9.47 1.40
CA ASP A 21 -3.93 8.39 1.68
C ASP A 21 -3.82 8.12 3.18
N MET A 22 -3.58 6.85 3.53
CA MET A 22 -3.23 6.42 4.87
C MET A 22 -2.07 5.44 4.83
N ILE A 23 -1.09 5.63 5.70
CA ILE A 23 0.01 4.70 5.91
C ILE A 23 -0.23 3.93 7.21
N LEU A 24 -0.18 2.60 7.15
CA LEU A 24 -0.07 1.73 8.31
C LEU A 24 1.37 1.25 8.45
N PHE A 25 1.99 1.53 9.59
CA PHE A 25 3.33 1.06 9.90
C PHE A 25 3.44 0.61 11.36
N ASN A 26 3.67 -0.69 11.59
CA ASN A 26 3.84 -1.30 12.92
C ASN A 26 2.77 -0.87 13.94
N GLY A 27 1.49 -0.86 13.54
CA GLY A 27 0.37 -0.45 14.39
C GLY A 27 0.14 1.07 14.46
N GLY A 28 1.04 1.88 13.93
CA GLY A 28 0.85 3.33 13.78
C GLY A 28 0.16 3.68 12.46
N LEU A 29 -0.72 4.68 12.49
CA LEU A 29 -1.40 5.25 11.34
C LEU A 29 -0.86 6.65 11.10
N TYR A 30 -0.47 6.95 9.87
CA TYR A 30 0.19 8.21 9.52
C TYR A 30 -0.49 8.84 8.30
N ARG A 31 -0.88 10.12 8.44
CA ARG A 31 -1.39 10.98 7.37
C ARG A 31 -0.84 12.38 7.57
N ASP A 32 -0.37 13.03 6.49
CA ASP A 32 0.28 14.35 6.52
C ASP A 32 1.49 14.44 7.46
N GLU A 33 2.20 13.33 7.59
CA GLU A 33 3.34 13.21 8.50
C GLU A 33 4.55 12.58 7.79
N THR A 34 5.73 12.88 8.34
CA THR A 34 6.98 12.23 7.97
C THR A 34 7.57 11.55 9.20
N TYR A 35 7.96 10.29 9.06
CA TYR A 35 8.48 9.49 10.16
C TYR A 35 9.64 8.61 9.71
N GLU A 36 10.66 8.47 10.54
CA GLU A 36 11.80 7.56 10.31
C GLU A 36 12.01 6.66 11.51
N GLN A 37 12.18 5.37 11.26
CA GLN A 37 12.49 4.38 12.29
C GLN A 37 13.51 3.37 11.81
N LYS A 38 14.42 2.98 12.73
CA LYS A 38 15.25 1.79 12.59
C LYS A 38 14.83 0.78 13.65
N PHE A 39 14.60 -0.44 13.27
CA PHE A 39 14.20 -1.49 14.19
C PHE A 39 14.74 -2.85 13.76
N GLU A 40 14.85 -3.75 14.72
CA GLU A 40 15.21 -5.15 14.46
C GLU A 40 13.95 -5.98 14.30
N LEU A 41 13.82 -6.63 13.15
CA LEU A 41 12.76 -7.60 12.93
C LEU A 41 13.19 -8.92 13.57
N ILE A 42 12.47 -9.31 14.61
CA ILE A 42 12.62 -10.62 15.25
C ILE A 42 11.53 -11.57 14.73
N PRO A 43 11.77 -12.89 14.69
CA PRO A 43 10.83 -13.85 14.08
C PRO A 43 9.40 -13.80 14.62
N GLN A 44 9.23 -13.41 15.88
CA GLN A 44 7.91 -13.31 16.53
C GLN A 44 7.26 -11.94 16.39
N ALA A 45 7.99 -10.92 15.92
CA ALA A 45 7.41 -9.62 15.69
C ALA A 45 6.56 -9.63 14.41
N ARG A 46 5.42 -8.98 14.48
CA ARG A 46 4.54 -8.78 13.32
C ARG A 46 4.79 -7.39 12.76
N PHE A 47 5.64 -7.34 11.76
CA PHE A 47 5.91 -6.12 10.99
C PHE A 47 4.75 -5.86 10.02
N THR A 48 4.33 -4.60 9.88
CA THR A 48 3.37 -4.15 8.88
C THR A 48 3.85 -2.86 8.23
N ALA A 49 3.79 -2.78 6.90
CA ALA A 49 4.04 -1.56 6.13
C ALA A 49 3.09 -1.52 4.94
N PHE A 50 2.09 -0.67 4.98
CA PHE A 50 1.04 -0.56 3.97
C PHE A 50 0.73 0.89 3.62
N VAL A 51 0.30 1.09 2.38
CA VAL A 51 -0.32 2.32 1.89
C VAL A 51 -1.74 1.98 1.42
N ALA A 52 -2.69 2.82 1.77
CA ALA A 52 -4.06 2.78 1.33
C ALA A 52 -4.41 4.15 0.73
N ASP A 53 -4.73 4.19 -0.55
CA ASP A 53 -5.14 5.38 -1.30
C ASP A 53 -6.66 5.42 -1.35
N GLY A 54 -7.25 6.41 -0.72
CA GLY A 54 -8.68 6.55 -0.58
C GLY A 54 -9.33 7.22 -1.79
N MET A 55 -10.51 6.75 -2.18
CA MET A 55 -11.30 7.29 -3.27
C MET A 55 -12.76 7.47 -2.83
N GLY A 56 -13.47 8.45 -3.42
CA GLY A 56 -14.90 8.63 -3.14
C GLY A 56 -15.33 10.06 -2.85
N GLY A 57 -14.49 11.03 -3.19
CA GLY A 57 -14.75 12.47 -3.09
C GLY A 57 -14.87 13.00 -1.65
N HIS A 58 -14.36 14.21 -1.43
CA HIS A 58 -14.34 14.89 -0.12
C HIS A 58 -13.75 14.02 1.01
N GLU A 59 -14.56 13.67 2.02
CA GLU A 59 -14.13 12.93 3.20
C GLU A 59 -14.27 11.39 3.07
N GLY A 60 -14.84 10.90 1.95
CA GLY A 60 -15.15 9.47 1.79
C GLY A 60 -13.89 8.61 1.62
N GLY A 61 -12.97 9.04 0.76
CA GLY A 61 -11.70 8.35 0.55
C GLY A 61 -10.84 8.31 1.80
N GLU A 62 -10.76 9.45 2.50
CA GLU A 62 -10.06 9.56 3.78
C GLU A 62 -10.56 8.56 4.83
N PHE A 63 -11.88 8.43 4.93
CA PHE A 63 -12.50 7.49 5.86
C PHE A 63 -12.32 6.03 5.43
N ALA A 64 -12.38 5.73 4.12
CA ALA A 64 -12.19 4.38 3.60
C ALA A 64 -10.75 3.87 3.83
N SER A 65 -9.73 4.69 3.54
CA SER A 65 -8.32 4.33 3.75
C SER A 65 -8.00 4.12 5.23
N GLU A 66 -8.59 4.93 6.12
CA GLU A 66 -8.45 4.75 7.56
C GLU A 66 -9.12 3.45 8.05
N LEU A 67 -10.36 3.17 7.61
CA LEU A 67 -11.05 1.92 7.98
C LEU A 67 -10.28 0.68 7.54
N ALA A 68 -9.76 0.66 6.31
CA ALA A 68 -9.01 -0.48 5.79
C ALA A 68 -7.71 -0.74 6.58
N THR A 69 -6.95 0.32 6.86
CA THR A 69 -5.70 0.21 7.63
C THR A 69 -5.94 -0.20 9.07
N GLN A 70 -6.96 0.34 9.74
CA GLN A 70 -7.37 -0.07 11.09
C GLN A 70 -7.84 -1.52 11.13
N ALA A 71 -8.63 -1.95 10.13
CA ALA A 71 -9.12 -3.32 10.03
C ALA A 71 -7.97 -4.31 9.84
N PHE A 72 -6.95 -3.96 9.04
CA PHE A 72 -5.78 -4.80 8.83
C PHE A 72 -4.90 -4.90 10.08
N ASP A 73 -4.67 -3.79 10.76
CA ASP A 73 -3.89 -3.79 12.01
C ASP A 73 -4.50 -4.70 13.08
N ARG A 74 -5.82 -4.63 13.25
CA ARG A 74 -6.54 -5.55 14.15
C ARG A 74 -6.43 -7.00 13.69
N PHE A 75 -6.67 -7.26 12.40
CA PHE A 75 -6.55 -8.59 11.81
C PHE A 75 -5.19 -9.21 12.08
N ILE A 76 -4.10 -8.48 11.81
CA ILE A 76 -2.74 -8.98 12.05
C ILE A 76 -2.48 -9.21 13.55
N THR A 77 -2.99 -8.33 14.42
CA THR A 77 -2.83 -8.44 15.87
C THR A 77 -3.52 -9.68 16.41
N ASP A 78 -4.73 -9.97 15.93
CA ASP A 78 -5.57 -11.07 16.42
C ASP A 78 -5.25 -12.42 15.76
N LEU A 79 -4.45 -12.42 14.68
CA LEU A 79 -4.13 -13.62 13.91
C LEU A 79 -3.40 -14.65 14.79
N PRO A 80 -3.87 -15.90 14.90
CA PRO A 80 -3.19 -16.93 15.71
C PRO A 80 -1.82 -17.28 15.11
N CYS A 81 -0.92 -17.79 15.94
CA CYS A 81 0.37 -18.30 15.48
C CYS A 81 0.24 -19.71 14.87
N GLY A 82 1.22 -20.08 14.02
CA GLY A 82 1.35 -21.45 13.51
C GLY A 82 0.40 -21.80 12.36
N LEU A 83 -0.20 -20.81 11.68
CA LEU A 83 -1.02 -21.09 10.50
C LEU A 83 -0.13 -21.49 9.31
N SER A 84 -0.58 -22.48 8.54
CA SER A 84 0.03 -22.77 7.24
C SER A 84 -0.23 -21.65 6.25
N HIS A 85 0.60 -21.56 5.19
CA HIS A 85 0.40 -20.59 4.11
C HIS A 85 -1.01 -20.65 3.51
N GLU A 86 -1.55 -21.86 3.33
CA GLU A 86 -2.90 -22.05 2.77
C GLU A 86 -4.00 -21.49 3.69
N VAL A 87 -3.87 -21.74 5.00
CA VAL A 87 -4.82 -21.22 5.99
C VAL A 87 -4.69 -19.68 6.08
N LEU A 88 -3.46 -19.15 6.12
CA LEU A 88 -3.22 -17.72 6.14
C LEU A 88 -3.80 -17.04 4.89
N SER A 89 -3.65 -17.65 3.71
CA SER A 89 -4.28 -17.16 2.46
C SER A 89 -5.81 -17.11 2.57
N GLY A 90 -6.41 -18.11 3.22
CA GLY A 90 -7.85 -18.13 3.53
C GLY A 90 -8.26 -16.98 4.47
N GLU A 91 -7.48 -16.72 5.52
CA GLU A 91 -7.72 -15.63 6.46
C GLU A 91 -7.59 -14.25 5.80
N ILE A 92 -6.60 -14.05 4.92
CA ILE A 92 -6.49 -12.83 4.10
C ILE A 92 -7.74 -12.63 3.24
N LYS A 93 -8.22 -13.69 2.58
CA LYS A 93 -9.44 -13.62 1.77
C LYS A 93 -10.68 -13.26 2.61
N ASN A 94 -10.79 -13.81 3.81
CA ASN A 94 -11.86 -13.47 4.75
C ASN A 94 -11.77 -12.00 5.15
N TRP A 95 -10.58 -11.52 5.53
CA TRP A 95 -10.33 -10.12 5.86
C TRP A 95 -10.73 -9.18 4.70
N VAL A 96 -10.38 -9.50 3.45
CA VAL A 96 -10.78 -8.71 2.27
C VAL A 96 -12.29 -8.61 2.17
N ASN A 97 -13.02 -9.73 2.29
CA ASN A 97 -14.48 -9.75 2.19
C ASN A 97 -15.15 -8.94 3.33
N GLU A 98 -14.66 -9.11 4.56
CA GLU A 98 -15.20 -8.42 5.74
C GLU A 98 -14.93 -6.91 5.67
N THR A 99 -13.71 -6.52 5.28
CA THR A 99 -13.34 -5.10 5.16
C THR A 99 -14.08 -4.43 4.01
N HIS A 100 -14.21 -5.11 2.85
CA HIS A 100 -15.01 -4.61 1.73
C HIS A 100 -16.47 -4.37 2.16
N ALA A 101 -17.08 -5.33 2.85
CA ALA A 101 -18.44 -5.20 3.36
C ALA A 101 -18.55 -4.08 4.42
N LEU A 102 -17.57 -3.96 5.31
CA LEU A 102 -17.53 -2.89 6.32
C LEU A 102 -17.57 -1.51 5.67
N ILE A 103 -16.69 -1.25 4.69
CA ILE A 103 -16.60 0.05 4.02
C ILE A 103 -17.87 0.31 3.21
N THR A 104 -18.36 -0.67 2.44
CA THR A 104 -19.60 -0.56 1.67
C THR A 104 -20.80 -0.23 2.56
N ASN A 105 -20.96 -0.94 3.70
CA ASN A 105 -22.07 -0.70 4.62
C ASN A 105 -21.99 0.68 5.27
N LYS A 106 -20.78 1.16 5.58
CA LYS A 106 -20.59 2.53 6.09
C LYS A 106 -21.01 3.59 5.07
N GLY A 107 -20.73 3.39 3.80
CA GLY A 107 -21.20 4.25 2.72
C GLY A 107 -22.73 4.26 2.58
N VAL A 108 -23.39 3.12 2.84
CA VAL A 108 -24.86 3.05 2.87
C VAL A 108 -25.46 3.73 4.10
N GLU A 109 -24.83 3.55 5.28
CA GLU A 109 -25.28 4.17 6.54
C GLU A 109 -25.13 5.69 6.54
N LEU A 110 -24.10 6.20 5.87
CA LEU A 110 -23.69 7.61 5.87
C LEU A 110 -23.66 8.13 4.42
N PRO A 111 -24.74 8.73 3.91
CA PRO A 111 -24.87 9.11 2.50
C PRO A 111 -23.75 10.01 1.95
N GLN A 112 -23.08 10.80 2.81
CA GLN A 112 -21.93 11.61 2.41
C GLN A 112 -20.71 10.76 1.99
N TYR A 113 -20.67 9.47 2.34
CA TYR A 113 -19.61 8.50 2.03
C TYR A 113 -20.05 7.44 1.00
N GLU A 114 -21.19 7.67 0.32
CA GLU A 114 -21.68 6.73 -0.70
C GLU A 114 -20.63 6.53 -1.81
N GLY A 115 -20.34 5.26 -2.12
CA GLY A 115 -19.36 4.88 -3.15
C GLY A 115 -17.91 5.05 -2.76
N MET A 116 -17.61 5.33 -1.48
CA MET A 116 -16.23 5.37 -1.01
C MET A 116 -15.53 4.03 -1.16
N GLY A 117 -14.23 4.07 -1.38
CA GLY A 117 -13.37 2.90 -1.46
C GLY A 117 -11.92 3.25 -1.20
N THR A 118 -11.05 2.24 -1.24
CA THR A 118 -9.63 2.45 -1.09
C THR A 118 -8.83 1.33 -1.75
N THR A 119 -7.63 1.66 -2.23
CA THR A 119 -6.59 0.67 -2.53
C THR A 119 -5.99 0.12 -1.23
N PHE A 120 -5.19 -0.92 -1.32
CA PHE A 120 -4.43 -1.42 -0.18
C PHE A 120 -3.23 -2.22 -0.66
N VAL A 121 -2.02 -1.72 -0.48
CA VAL A 121 -0.80 -2.40 -0.91
C VAL A 121 0.27 -2.33 0.17
N GLY A 122 1.01 -3.42 0.33
CA GLY A 122 2.13 -3.43 1.25
C GLY A 122 2.63 -4.80 1.64
N MET A 123 3.40 -4.83 2.71
CA MET A 123 4.06 -6.03 3.23
C MET A 123 3.82 -6.20 4.72
N PHE A 124 3.78 -7.45 5.15
CA PHE A 124 3.77 -7.81 6.56
C PHE A 124 4.60 -9.07 6.83
N SER A 125 5.06 -9.21 8.06
CA SER A 125 5.68 -10.45 8.51
C SER A 125 4.67 -11.31 9.28
N TYR A 126 4.71 -12.59 9.04
CA TYR A 126 4.00 -13.60 9.80
C TYR A 126 4.94 -14.78 10.03
N GLU A 127 5.20 -15.12 11.29
CA GLU A 127 6.25 -16.07 11.70
C GLU A 127 7.62 -15.66 11.10
N GLU A 128 8.25 -16.55 10.37
CA GLU A 128 9.54 -16.30 9.70
C GLU A 128 9.39 -15.85 8.25
N SER A 129 8.16 -15.63 7.79
CA SER A 129 7.85 -15.28 6.41
C SER A 129 7.42 -13.83 6.25
N ILE A 130 7.70 -13.26 5.07
CA ILE A 130 7.22 -11.94 4.65
C ILE A 130 6.29 -12.11 3.45
N TYR A 131 5.16 -11.43 3.53
CA TYR A 131 4.10 -11.50 2.55
C TYR A 131 3.77 -10.12 2.00
N MET A 132 3.36 -10.09 0.74
CA MET A 132 2.76 -8.95 0.06
C MET A 132 1.26 -9.16 -0.05
N VAL A 133 0.49 -8.07 0.14
CA VAL A 133 -0.92 -7.97 -0.23
C VAL A 133 -1.06 -6.79 -1.18
N ASN A 134 -1.83 -6.96 -2.26
CA ASN A 134 -2.15 -5.88 -3.20
C ASN A 134 -3.63 -5.89 -3.58
N ILE A 135 -4.28 -4.73 -3.47
CA ILE A 135 -5.65 -4.43 -3.90
C ILE A 135 -5.65 -3.03 -4.49
N GLY A 136 -5.92 -2.88 -5.78
CA GLY A 136 -5.92 -1.59 -6.46
C GLY A 136 -4.69 -1.36 -7.32
N ASP A 137 -4.33 -0.10 -7.53
CA ASP A 137 -3.25 0.36 -8.41
C ASP A 137 -2.14 1.11 -7.68
N SER A 138 -2.20 1.21 -6.36
CA SER A 138 -1.05 1.56 -5.53
C SER A 138 0.01 0.48 -5.65
N ARG A 139 1.29 0.83 -5.54
CA ARG A 139 2.37 -0.05 -5.99
C ARG A 139 3.38 -0.39 -4.92
N LEU A 140 3.88 -1.63 -4.99
CA LEU A 140 5.06 -2.12 -4.28
C LEU A 140 6.17 -2.41 -5.27
N TYR A 141 7.32 -1.80 -5.05
CA TYR A 141 8.55 -2.04 -5.82
C TYR A 141 9.65 -2.60 -4.94
N ARG A 142 10.56 -3.33 -5.57
CA ARG A 142 11.87 -3.70 -5.02
C ARG A 142 12.97 -3.08 -5.85
N TYR A 143 13.87 -2.34 -5.21
CA TYR A 143 15.12 -1.87 -5.83
C TYR A 143 16.28 -2.71 -5.33
N ARG A 144 17.04 -3.29 -6.26
CA ARG A 144 18.20 -4.17 -6.00
C ARG A 144 19.24 -4.01 -7.07
N GLY A 145 20.51 -3.74 -6.67
CA GLY A 145 21.62 -3.68 -7.58
C GLY A 145 21.45 -2.70 -8.75
N GLY A 146 20.78 -1.58 -8.54
CA GLY A 146 20.52 -0.57 -9.56
C GLY A 146 19.27 -0.81 -10.40
N ILE A 147 18.46 -1.83 -10.10
CA ILE A 147 17.26 -2.20 -10.86
C ILE A 147 16.03 -2.07 -9.99
N LEU A 148 15.06 -1.27 -10.43
CA LEU A 148 13.73 -1.18 -9.87
C LEU A 148 12.84 -2.25 -10.50
N LYS A 149 12.16 -3.02 -9.68
CA LYS A 149 11.19 -4.03 -10.13
C LYS A 149 9.89 -3.85 -9.40
N ARG A 150 8.81 -3.60 -10.13
CA ARG A 150 7.44 -3.64 -9.60
C ARG A 150 7.10 -5.08 -9.20
N LEU A 151 6.61 -5.27 -7.98
CA LEU A 151 6.19 -6.56 -7.43
C LEU A 151 4.67 -6.71 -7.44
N SER A 152 3.92 -5.62 -7.27
CA SER A 152 2.46 -5.59 -7.42
C SER A 152 2.04 -5.47 -8.89
N SER A 153 0.82 -5.90 -9.20
CA SER A 153 0.16 -5.65 -10.50
C SER A 153 -0.99 -4.70 -10.29
N ASP A 154 -1.12 -3.68 -11.15
CA ASP A 154 -2.20 -2.71 -11.00
C ASP A 154 -3.55 -3.38 -11.35
N HIS A 155 -4.52 -3.26 -10.47
CA HIS A 155 -5.90 -3.67 -10.75
C HIS A 155 -6.65 -2.58 -11.52
N SER A 156 -6.03 -2.06 -12.59
CA SER A 156 -6.57 -1.03 -13.47
C SER A 156 -7.03 -1.59 -14.80
N MET A 157 -8.00 -0.92 -15.43
CA MET A 157 -8.49 -1.31 -16.76
C MET A 157 -7.40 -1.20 -17.81
N ARG A 158 -6.45 -0.26 -17.64
CA ARG A 158 -5.28 -0.12 -18.52
C ARG A 158 -4.39 -1.37 -18.46
N GLU A 159 -4.04 -1.85 -17.26
CA GLU A 159 -3.23 -3.06 -17.09
C GLU A 159 -3.97 -4.30 -17.61
N LEU A 160 -5.27 -4.42 -17.31
CA LEU A 160 -6.09 -5.56 -17.72
C LEU A 160 -6.25 -5.69 -19.23
N THR A 161 -6.44 -4.57 -19.94
CA THR A 161 -6.71 -4.56 -21.39
C THR A 161 -5.46 -4.36 -22.24
N GLY A 162 -4.38 -3.84 -21.66
CA GLY A 162 -3.19 -3.37 -22.38
C GLY A 162 -3.44 -2.12 -23.23
N ASP A 163 -4.60 -1.48 -23.08
CA ASP A 163 -4.97 -0.29 -23.85
C ASP A 163 -4.48 0.98 -23.15
N MET A 164 -3.38 1.53 -23.67
CA MET A 164 -2.75 2.75 -23.15
C MET A 164 -3.61 4.01 -23.31
N THR A 165 -4.73 3.96 -24.05
CA THR A 165 -5.67 5.08 -24.16
C THR A 165 -6.66 5.15 -23.00
N THR A 166 -6.79 4.05 -22.22
CA THR A 166 -7.58 4.03 -21.00
C THR A 166 -6.87 4.86 -19.92
N PRO A 167 -7.56 5.76 -19.20
CA PRO A 167 -6.98 6.48 -18.07
C PRO A 167 -6.39 5.54 -17.02
N SER A 168 -5.25 5.92 -16.37
CA SER A 168 -4.58 5.09 -15.36
C SER A 168 -5.47 4.85 -14.14
N ASN A 169 -6.24 5.85 -13.74
CA ASN A 169 -7.09 5.85 -12.54
C ASN A 169 -8.42 5.09 -12.68
N VAL A 170 -8.64 4.34 -13.77
CA VAL A 170 -9.83 3.48 -13.90
C VAL A 170 -9.50 2.10 -13.31
N ILE A 171 -9.72 1.93 -12.02
CA ILE A 171 -9.50 0.67 -11.32
C ILE A 171 -10.77 -0.20 -11.32
N TYR A 172 -10.57 -1.52 -11.37
CA TYR A 172 -11.67 -2.50 -11.34
C TYR A 172 -11.76 -3.29 -10.03
N ASN A 173 -10.80 -3.11 -9.12
CA ASN A 173 -10.75 -3.81 -7.83
C ASN A 173 -10.24 -2.86 -6.73
N SER A 174 -11.04 -2.70 -5.68
CA SER A 174 -10.75 -1.89 -4.51
C SER A 174 -11.59 -2.34 -3.32
N LEU A 175 -11.21 -1.99 -2.11
CA LEU A 175 -12.05 -2.19 -0.94
C LEU A 175 -13.16 -1.13 -0.89
N GLY A 176 -14.39 -1.55 -0.64
CA GLY A 176 -15.56 -0.67 -0.42
C GLY A 176 -16.30 -0.27 -1.69
N ALA A 177 -15.65 -0.16 -2.86
CA ALA A 177 -16.31 0.15 -4.11
C ALA A 177 -16.56 -1.10 -4.96
N GLY A 178 -17.62 -1.08 -5.78
CA GLY A 178 -18.02 -2.24 -6.58
C GLY A 178 -18.78 -3.31 -5.79
N THR A 179 -18.89 -4.52 -6.34
CA THR A 179 -19.69 -5.61 -5.76
C THR A 179 -18.88 -6.63 -4.97
N SER A 180 -17.58 -6.67 -5.19
CA SER A 180 -16.65 -7.58 -4.52
C SER A 180 -15.23 -7.07 -4.65
N ALA A 181 -14.35 -7.48 -3.74
CA ALA A 181 -12.92 -7.23 -3.81
C ALA A 181 -12.13 -8.53 -3.69
N PHE A 182 -10.91 -8.54 -4.20
CA PHE A 182 -9.94 -9.62 -4.01
C PHE A 182 -8.54 -9.04 -3.77
N ALA A 183 -7.64 -9.85 -3.24
CA ALA A 183 -6.25 -9.46 -3.04
C ALA A 183 -5.31 -10.40 -3.80
N ASP A 184 -4.27 -9.83 -4.40
CA ASP A 184 -3.07 -10.58 -4.70
C ASP A 184 -2.31 -10.81 -3.40
N PHE A 185 -2.07 -12.07 -3.07
CA PHE A 185 -1.35 -12.48 -1.87
C PHE A 185 -0.15 -13.33 -2.23
N THR A 186 1.05 -12.86 -1.93
CA THR A 186 2.29 -13.50 -2.37
C THR A 186 3.30 -13.57 -1.23
N GLU A 187 3.95 -14.72 -1.07
CA GLU A 187 5.09 -14.87 -0.17
C GLU A 187 6.37 -14.34 -0.84
N LEU A 188 7.10 -13.48 -0.13
CA LEU A 188 8.34 -12.87 -0.59
C LEU A 188 9.59 -13.44 0.07
N THR A 189 9.49 -14.26 1.11
CA THR A 189 10.58 -14.69 2.00
C THR A 189 11.81 -15.20 1.25
N GLY A 190 11.64 -16.14 0.32
CA GLY A 190 12.74 -16.70 -0.47
C GLY A 190 13.32 -15.76 -1.54
N GLN A 191 12.75 -14.55 -1.67
CA GLN A 191 13.16 -13.57 -2.68
C GLN A 191 13.88 -12.36 -2.07
N LEU A 192 13.99 -12.29 -0.74
CA LEU A 192 14.63 -11.18 -0.03
C LEU A 192 16.14 -11.38 0.06
N LEU A 193 16.90 -10.32 -0.17
CA LEU A 193 18.34 -10.27 0.01
C LEU A 193 18.72 -9.08 0.88
N ASP A 194 19.92 -9.14 1.46
CA ASP A 194 20.50 -7.99 2.14
C ASP A 194 20.60 -6.80 1.17
N GLU A 195 20.38 -5.59 1.68
CA GLU A 195 20.41 -4.34 0.93
C GLU A 195 19.23 -4.16 -0.07
N ASP A 196 18.21 -5.02 -0.07
CA ASP A 196 16.99 -4.73 -0.79
C ASP A 196 16.33 -3.47 -0.23
N LEU A 197 15.90 -2.58 -1.13
CA LEU A 197 15.05 -1.46 -0.78
C LEU A 197 13.64 -1.73 -1.33
N PHE A 198 12.63 -1.54 -0.50
CA PHE A 198 11.23 -1.62 -0.91
C PHE A 198 10.62 -0.22 -0.89
N LEU A 199 9.95 0.14 -1.99
CA LEU A 199 9.16 1.35 -2.11
C LEU A 199 7.69 0.97 -2.22
N ILE A 200 6.87 1.50 -1.31
CA ILE A 200 5.41 1.36 -1.31
C ILE A 200 4.85 2.76 -1.53
N CYS A 201 3.99 2.93 -2.53
CA CYS A 201 3.45 4.24 -2.87
C CYS A 201 2.02 4.17 -3.42
N SER A 202 1.27 5.26 -3.24
CA SER A 202 0.03 5.52 -3.96
C SER A 202 0.30 5.99 -5.39
N ASP A 203 -0.74 6.23 -6.18
CA ASP A 203 -0.68 6.76 -7.53
C ASP A 203 -0.13 8.20 -7.58
N GLY A 204 -0.22 8.95 -6.48
CA GLY A 204 0.39 10.27 -6.34
C GLY A 204 1.88 10.32 -6.66
N LEU A 205 2.61 9.20 -6.53
CA LEU A 205 3.99 9.09 -6.99
C LEU A 205 4.06 8.52 -8.42
N SER A 206 3.39 7.40 -8.69
CA SER A 206 3.57 6.64 -9.92
C SER A 206 2.85 7.23 -11.14
N ASP A 207 1.91 8.15 -10.94
CA ASP A 207 1.33 8.97 -12.03
C ASP A 207 2.21 10.18 -12.37
N MET A 208 3.03 10.66 -11.41
CA MET A 208 3.93 11.79 -11.62
C MET A 208 5.29 11.38 -12.17
N LEU A 209 5.78 10.19 -11.83
CA LEU A 209 7.09 9.69 -12.22
C LEU A 209 6.98 8.31 -12.86
N THR A 210 7.71 8.11 -13.96
CA THR A 210 7.87 6.79 -14.57
C THR A 210 8.76 5.89 -13.71
N ASP A 211 8.64 4.58 -13.87
CA ASP A 211 9.50 3.61 -13.18
C ASP A 211 10.99 3.90 -13.40
N ASP A 212 11.39 4.32 -14.63
CA ASP A 212 12.78 4.70 -14.95
C ASP A 212 13.23 5.94 -14.15
N GLN A 213 12.37 6.92 -13.96
CA GLN A 213 12.68 8.13 -13.17
C GLN A 213 12.81 7.81 -11.68
N ILE A 214 11.94 6.93 -11.15
CA ILE A 214 12.03 6.44 -9.77
C ILE A 214 13.34 5.67 -9.58
N GLU A 215 13.70 4.79 -10.53
CA GLU A 215 14.96 4.05 -10.52
C GLU A 215 16.18 4.98 -10.50
N GLU A 216 16.17 6.00 -11.35
CA GLU A 216 17.27 6.98 -11.43
C GLU A 216 17.49 7.73 -10.10
N VAL A 217 16.40 8.12 -9.41
CA VAL A 217 16.50 8.78 -8.12
C VAL A 217 17.05 7.84 -7.05
N LEU A 218 16.54 6.61 -6.97
CA LEU A 218 17.02 5.61 -6.02
C LEU A 218 18.48 5.22 -6.28
N GLN A 219 18.93 5.27 -7.53
CA GLN A 219 20.33 5.01 -7.89
C GLN A 219 21.28 6.12 -7.41
N ARG A 220 20.84 7.38 -7.46
CA ARG A 220 21.65 8.53 -7.02
C ARG A 220 21.75 8.61 -5.50
N GLU A 221 20.67 8.30 -4.83
CA GLU A 221 20.55 8.42 -3.37
C GLU A 221 19.86 7.19 -2.77
N PRO A 222 20.57 6.05 -2.60
CA PRO A 222 19.97 4.80 -2.11
C PRO A 222 19.66 4.85 -0.60
N THR A 223 19.47 6.03 -0.05
CA THR A 223 19.04 6.24 1.34
C THR A 223 17.64 6.81 1.33
N ALA A 224 16.93 6.61 2.42
CA ALA A 224 15.55 7.07 2.56
C ALA A 224 15.35 8.61 2.42
N VAL A 225 16.41 9.42 2.31
CA VAL A 225 16.40 10.85 1.95
C VAL A 225 15.96 11.07 0.50
N SER A 226 16.11 10.07 -0.37
CA SER A 226 15.70 10.13 -1.78
C SER A 226 14.23 10.48 -1.97
N TYR A 227 13.36 10.08 -1.03
CA TYR A 227 11.94 10.33 -1.11
C TYR A 227 11.56 11.81 -1.02
N THR A 228 12.29 12.60 -0.23
CA THR A 228 12.11 14.05 -0.14
C THR A 228 12.48 14.77 -1.44
N HIS A 229 13.43 14.21 -2.20
CA HIS A 229 13.83 14.74 -3.51
C HIS A 229 12.84 14.40 -4.62
N LEU A 230 12.21 13.22 -4.59
CA LEU A 230 11.12 12.86 -5.51
C LEU A 230 9.97 13.87 -5.43
N ARG A 231 9.62 14.31 -4.21
CA ARG A 231 8.60 15.33 -3.97
C ARG A 231 8.98 16.74 -4.45
N ALA A 232 10.26 17.11 -4.37
CA ALA A 232 10.69 18.43 -4.83
C ALA A 232 10.50 18.59 -6.35
N HIS A 233 10.53 17.50 -7.11
CA HIS A 233 10.22 17.51 -8.55
C HIS A 233 8.71 17.61 -8.84
N GLU A 234 7.83 17.12 -7.97
CA GLU A 234 6.38 17.30 -8.10
C GLU A 234 5.95 18.77 -7.99
N THR A 235 6.72 19.62 -7.33
CA THR A 235 6.42 21.05 -7.15
C THR A 235 6.88 21.93 -8.31
N GLU A 236 7.71 21.43 -9.23
CA GLU A 236 8.28 22.20 -10.36
C GLU A 236 7.58 21.89 -11.70
N ALA A 237 6.69 20.92 -11.76
CA ALA A 237 5.96 20.54 -12.97
C ALA A 237 4.54 21.10 -12.99
#